data_1baec6a0e3bb82d737f7b9866fc7ca09
#
_entry.id   1baec6a0e3bb82d737f7b9866fc7ca09
#
_cell.length_a   1.000
_cell.length_b   1.000
_cell.length_c   1.000
_cell.angle_alpha   90.00
_cell.angle_beta   90.00
_cell.angle_gamma   90.00
#
_symmetry.space_group_name_H-M   'P 1'
#
loop_
_entity.id
_entity.type
_entity.pdbx_description
1 polymer ?
#
loop_
_entity_poly.entity_id
_entity_poly.type
_entity_poly.pdbx_seq_one_letter_code
_entity_poly.pdbx_strand_id
1 'polypeptide(L)'
;MTLDWLKNIDPDTLAKFAALEVKRDDDWFLKESIEIITVMPDSTQVYKFWQANLDCLNENLLTILEQWAKKNLTSSRSKKACALANELIFFSDYIQEFPLGSIALNKELAIKGYQLALTVLTVKKFPQDWARIQNGLGIAYQNRIRGERADNLESAIACYQEALKVYTFEAFPEDWERTQMNLKTACTQK
;
A
#
# COMPACT_ATOMS: atom_id res chain seq x y z
N MET A 1 -8.35 23.19 5.30
CA MET A 1 -8.54 23.65 6.69
C MET A 1 -7.59 22.80 7.52
N THR A 2 -6.59 23.43 8.11
CA THR A 2 -5.49 22.79 8.82
C THR A 2 -5.97 22.19 10.13
N LEU A 3 -5.57 20.96 10.42
CA LEU A 3 -5.86 20.17 11.63
C LEU A 3 -5.25 20.79 12.94
N ASP A 4 -4.91 22.08 12.95
CA ASP A 4 -4.34 22.76 14.14
C ASP A 4 -5.30 22.82 15.35
N TRP A 5 -6.59 22.61 15.13
CA TRP A 5 -7.58 22.54 16.20
C TRP A 5 -7.47 21.26 17.05
N LEU A 6 -6.89 20.16 16.49
CA LEU A 6 -6.68 18.91 17.23
C LEU A 6 -5.61 19.02 18.34
N LYS A 7 -4.72 19.99 18.24
CA LYS A 7 -3.63 20.18 19.23
C LYS A 7 -4.09 20.69 20.57
N ASN A 8 -5.32 21.26 20.66
CA ASN A 8 -5.86 21.92 21.84
C ASN A 8 -7.13 21.27 22.39
N ILE A 9 -7.50 20.06 21.94
CA ILE A 9 -8.66 19.35 22.46
C ILE A 9 -8.26 18.64 23.75
N ASP A 10 -9.01 18.92 24.82
CA ASP A 10 -8.84 18.22 26.09
C ASP A 10 -9.21 16.72 25.95
N PRO A 11 -8.60 15.83 26.77
CA PRO A 11 -8.82 14.38 26.67
C PRO A 11 -10.29 13.95 26.83
N ASP A 12 -11.10 14.66 27.58
CA ASP A 12 -12.52 14.34 27.79
C ASP A 12 -13.37 14.67 26.56
N THR A 13 -13.00 15.73 25.86
CA THR A 13 -13.62 16.09 24.58
C THR A 13 -13.21 15.11 23.47
N LEU A 14 -11.95 14.67 23.43
CA LEU A 14 -11.51 13.57 22.56
C LEU A 14 -12.26 12.27 22.86
N ALA A 15 -12.45 11.91 24.14
CA ALA A 15 -13.22 10.75 24.55
C ALA A 15 -14.71 10.88 24.17
N LYS A 16 -15.29 12.08 24.25
CA LYS A 16 -16.68 12.35 23.79
C LYS A 16 -16.81 12.27 22.27
N PHE A 17 -15.82 12.72 21.51
CA PHE A 17 -15.79 12.53 20.05
C PHE A 17 -15.61 11.06 19.68
N ALA A 18 -14.83 10.29 20.44
CA ALA A 18 -14.70 8.84 20.27
C ALA A 18 -15.98 8.08 20.69
N ALA A 19 -16.73 8.61 21.64
CA ALA A 19 -18.02 8.05 22.12
C ALA A 19 -19.23 8.48 21.28
N LEU A 20 -19.13 9.51 20.44
CA LEU A 20 -20.07 9.72 19.36
C LEU A 20 -19.89 8.55 18.42
N GLU A 21 -20.81 7.57 18.46
CA GLU A 21 -21.01 6.61 17.38
C GLU A 21 -21.40 7.37 16.10
N VAL A 22 -20.40 8.05 15.50
CA VAL A 22 -20.47 8.38 14.09
C VAL A 22 -20.59 7.03 13.42
N LYS A 23 -21.72 6.74 12.79
CA LYS A 23 -21.92 5.58 11.94
C LYS A 23 -20.84 5.65 10.89
N ARG A 24 -19.69 5.02 11.19
CA ARG A 24 -18.54 4.98 10.28
C ARG A 24 -18.95 4.07 9.14
N ASP A 25 -18.91 4.59 7.91
CA ASP A 25 -19.09 3.77 6.72
C ASP A 25 -18.07 2.63 6.76
N ASP A 26 -18.41 1.46 6.19
CA ASP A 26 -17.54 0.28 6.20
C ASP A 26 -16.12 0.58 5.65
N ASP A 27 -15.98 1.55 4.76
CA ASP A 27 -14.72 1.96 4.14
C ASP A 27 -14.04 3.17 4.81
N TRP A 28 -14.55 3.63 5.97
CA TRP A 28 -14.02 4.80 6.69
C TRP A 28 -12.51 4.71 6.97
N PHE A 29 -12.06 3.59 7.52
CA PHE A 29 -10.64 3.39 7.87
C PHE A 29 -9.73 3.52 6.65
N LEU A 30 -10.12 2.95 5.51
CA LEU A 30 -9.37 3.04 4.27
C LEU A 30 -9.35 4.46 3.72
N LYS A 31 -10.48 5.15 3.74
CA LYS A 31 -10.58 6.56 3.30
C LYS A 31 -9.70 7.47 4.11
N GLU A 32 -9.75 7.34 5.44
CA GLU A 32 -8.93 8.14 6.35
C GLU A 32 -7.44 7.84 6.15
N SER A 33 -7.07 6.55 5.98
CA SER A 33 -5.69 6.16 5.67
C SER A 33 -5.18 6.83 4.40
N ILE A 34 -5.98 6.83 3.33
CA ILE A 34 -5.66 7.44 2.05
C ILE A 34 -5.58 8.97 2.20
N GLU A 35 -6.48 9.59 2.95
CA GLU A 35 -6.46 11.04 3.17
C GLU A 35 -5.20 11.48 3.93
N ILE A 36 -4.82 10.75 4.99
CA ILE A 36 -3.57 11.02 5.71
C ILE A 36 -2.36 10.90 4.78
N ILE A 37 -2.30 9.86 3.94
CA ILE A 37 -1.23 9.64 2.96
C ILE A 37 -1.18 10.80 1.96
N THR A 38 -2.34 11.27 1.48
CA THR A 38 -2.43 12.36 0.51
C THR A 38 -1.90 13.69 1.07
N VAL A 39 -2.25 13.98 2.33
CA VAL A 39 -1.91 15.27 2.97
C VAL A 39 -0.48 15.27 3.53
N MET A 40 -0.06 14.16 4.07
CA MET A 40 1.25 13.98 4.71
C MET A 40 1.80 12.60 4.32
N PRO A 41 2.58 12.51 3.23
CA PRO A 41 3.16 11.24 2.77
C PRO A 41 4.32 10.79 3.68
N ASP A 42 4.09 10.78 4.99
CA ASP A 42 4.99 10.29 6.03
C ASP A 42 4.33 9.11 6.75
N SER A 43 5.02 7.98 6.74
CA SER A 43 4.56 6.76 7.40
C SER A 43 4.25 6.94 8.89
N THR A 44 4.91 7.89 9.57
CA THR A 44 4.77 8.11 11.02
C THR A 44 3.32 8.43 11.42
N GLN A 45 2.64 9.31 10.67
CA GLN A 45 1.26 9.69 10.99
C GLN A 45 0.28 8.58 10.63
N VAL A 46 0.51 7.93 9.51
CA VAL A 46 -0.27 6.75 9.08
C VAL A 46 -0.16 5.64 10.13
N TYR A 47 1.05 5.35 10.61
CA TYR A 47 1.29 4.32 11.63
C TYR A 47 0.63 4.64 12.97
N LYS A 48 0.65 5.91 13.41
CA LYS A 48 -0.08 6.34 14.61
C LYS A 48 -1.58 6.12 14.48
N PHE A 49 -2.15 6.46 13.32
CA PHE A 49 -3.56 6.25 13.03
C PHE A 49 -3.90 4.75 13.01
N TRP A 50 -3.12 3.92 12.32
CA TRP A 50 -3.33 2.47 12.30
C TRP A 50 -3.15 1.82 13.66
N GLN A 51 -2.18 2.25 14.45
CA GLN A 51 -1.98 1.77 15.82
C GLN A 51 -3.18 2.07 16.73
N ALA A 52 -3.80 3.24 16.56
CA ALA A 52 -5.00 3.61 17.31
C ALA A 52 -6.27 2.87 16.83
N ASN A 53 -6.24 2.18 15.69
CA ASN A 53 -7.39 1.52 15.06
C ASN A 53 -7.02 0.10 14.57
N LEU A 54 -6.25 -0.65 15.37
CA LEU A 54 -5.77 -1.98 14.98
C LEU A 54 -6.89 -3.00 14.70
N ASP A 55 -8.05 -2.83 15.33
CA ASP A 55 -9.25 -3.62 15.09
C ASP A 55 -9.80 -3.50 13.66
N CYS A 56 -9.53 -2.39 13.00
CA CYS A 56 -9.87 -2.16 11.59
C CYS A 56 -8.93 -2.91 10.62
N LEU A 57 -7.72 -3.27 11.06
CA LEU A 57 -6.77 -4.09 10.28
C LEU A 57 -7.13 -5.58 10.41
N ASN A 58 -8.25 -5.96 9.83
CA ASN A 58 -8.79 -7.31 9.83
C ASN A 58 -9.06 -7.83 8.41
N GLU A 59 -9.43 -9.11 8.26
CA GLU A 59 -9.66 -9.75 6.96
C GLU A 59 -10.71 -9.05 6.09
N ASN A 60 -11.70 -8.38 6.71
CA ASN A 60 -12.73 -7.67 5.97
C ASN A 60 -12.16 -6.47 5.19
N LEU A 61 -11.03 -5.91 5.64
CA LEU A 61 -10.38 -4.78 4.95
C LEU A 61 -9.94 -5.14 3.52
N LEU A 62 -9.61 -6.41 3.23
CA LEU A 62 -9.33 -6.87 1.86
C LEU A 62 -10.55 -6.70 0.94
N THR A 63 -11.72 -7.06 1.45
CA THR A 63 -12.99 -6.91 0.71
C THR A 63 -13.35 -5.44 0.52
N ILE A 64 -13.18 -4.64 1.56
CA ILE A 64 -13.41 -3.19 1.52
C ILE A 64 -12.50 -2.52 0.50
N LEU A 65 -11.21 -2.88 0.48
CA LEU A 65 -10.22 -2.36 -0.47
C LEU A 65 -10.62 -2.67 -1.92
N GLU A 66 -11.08 -3.90 -2.19
CA GLU A 66 -11.57 -4.27 -3.52
C GLU A 66 -12.83 -3.49 -3.94
N GLN A 67 -13.79 -3.35 -3.03
CA GLN A 67 -15.03 -2.62 -3.31
C GLN A 67 -14.74 -1.13 -3.53
N TRP A 68 -13.89 -0.55 -2.69
CA TRP A 68 -13.45 0.84 -2.83
C TRP A 68 -12.75 1.07 -4.18
N ALA A 69 -11.84 0.17 -4.58
CA ALA A 69 -11.14 0.26 -5.86
C ALA A 69 -12.10 0.15 -7.05
N LYS A 70 -13.03 -0.79 -7.05
CA LYS A 70 -14.08 -0.91 -8.07
C LYS A 70 -14.86 0.38 -8.26
N LYS A 71 -15.12 1.11 -7.18
CA LYS A 71 -15.87 2.38 -7.20
C LYS A 71 -15.03 3.56 -7.69
N ASN A 72 -13.75 3.60 -7.33
CA ASN A 72 -12.91 4.79 -7.47
C ASN A 72 -11.89 4.70 -8.61
N LEU A 73 -11.43 3.49 -8.99
CA LEU A 73 -10.43 3.27 -10.04
C LEU A 73 -11.07 2.89 -11.38
N THR A 74 -12.14 3.57 -11.77
CA THR A 74 -12.98 3.20 -12.91
C THR A 74 -12.37 3.49 -14.28
N SER A 75 -11.30 4.28 -14.37
CA SER A 75 -10.70 4.65 -15.66
C SER A 75 -9.24 5.07 -15.53
N SER A 76 -8.37 4.38 -16.24
CA SER A 76 -6.95 4.73 -16.38
C SER A 76 -6.70 6.08 -17.12
N ARG A 77 -7.74 6.77 -17.58
CA ARG A 77 -7.67 8.10 -18.20
C ARG A 77 -8.05 9.21 -17.22
N SER A 78 -8.68 8.87 -16.10
CA SER A 78 -9.09 9.84 -15.09
C SER A 78 -7.87 10.26 -14.25
N LYS A 79 -7.59 11.58 -14.19
CA LYS A 79 -6.56 12.13 -13.30
C LYS A 79 -6.80 11.73 -11.85
N LYS A 80 -8.07 11.69 -11.42
CA LYS A 80 -8.45 11.26 -10.07
C LYS A 80 -8.09 9.79 -9.83
N ALA A 81 -8.39 8.90 -10.77
CA ALA A 81 -8.07 7.48 -10.62
C ALA A 81 -6.54 7.25 -10.59
N CYS A 82 -5.77 8.00 -11.39
CA CYS A 82 -4.31 7.93 -11.34
C CYS A 82 -3.76 8.42 -9.99
N ALA A 83 -4.28 9.53 -9.44
CA ALA A 83 -3.89 10.01 -8.12
C ALA A 83 -4.19 8.96 -7.05
N LEU A 84 -5.42 8.42 -7.01
CA LEU A 84 -5.80 7.39 -6.05
C LEU A 84 -5.01 6.08 -6.21
N ALA A 85 -4.60 5.72 -7.42
CA ALA A 85 -3.72 4.57 -7.64
C ALA A 85 -2.31 4.82 -7.07
N ASN A 86 -1.80 6.06 -7.15
CA ASN A 86 -0.55 6.44 -6.49
C ASN A 86 -0.66 6.39 -4.97
N GLU A 87 -1.79 6.84 -4.39
CA GLU A 87 -2.04 6.70 -2.94
C GLU A 87 -2.08 5.23 -2.50
N LEU A 88 -2.61 4.34 -3.35
CA LEU A 88 -2.56 2.90 -3.08
C LEU A 88 -1.14 2.32 -3.10
N ILE A 89 -0.22 2.88 -3.88
CA ILE A 89 1.21 2.48 -3.82
C ILE A 89 1.75 2.81 -2.44
N PHE A 90 1.55 4.03 -1.94
CA PHE A 90 2.02 4.44 -0.61
C PHE A 90 1.33 3.64 0.50
N PHE A 91 0.02 3.40 0.40
CA PHE A 91 -0.69 2.53 1.33
C PHE A 91 -0.04 1.14 1.39
N SER A 92 0.27 0.57 0.22
CA SER A 92 0.89 -0.76 0.11
C SER A 92 2.33 -0.77 0.63
N ASP A 93 3.12 0.27 0.32
CA ASP A 93 4.48 0.44 0.85
C ASP A 93 4.45 0.49 2.39
N TYR A 94 3.54 1.27 2.98
CA TYR A 94 3.48 1.45 4.42
C TYR A 94 2.91 0.22 5.14
N ILE A 95 1.83 -0.39 4.63
CA ILE A 95 1.21 -1.53 5.32
C ILE A 95 2.11 -2.76 5.34
N GLN A 96 2.92 -2.98 4.30
CA GLN A 96 3.84 -4.11 4.30
C GLN A 96 4.97 -3.99 5.34
N GLU A 97 5.32 -2.75 5.72
CA GLU A 97 6.36 -2.45 6.72
C GLU A 97 5.76 -2.19 8.11
N PHE A 98 4.44 -2.09 8.23
CA PHE A 98 3.78 -1.81 9.50
C PHE A 98 4.00 -2.97 10.50
N PRO A 99 4.61 -2.70 11.68
CA PRO A 99 5.08 -3.76 12.56
C PRO A 99 4.00 -4.35 13.48
N LEU A 100 2.78 -3.80 13.46
CA LEU A 100 1.70 -4.21 14.37
C LEU A 100 0.56 -4.90 13.61
N GLY A 101 -0.34 -5.54 14.37
CA GLY A 101 -1.43 -6.32 13.82
C GLY A 101 -0.97 -7.68 13.28
N SER A 102 -1.69 -8.20 12.29
CA SER A 102 -1.33 -9.45 11.64
C SER A 102 -0.35 -9.20 10.49
N ILE A 103 0.93 -9.52 10.68
CA ILE A 103 1.95 -9.38 9.63
C ILE A 103 1.55 -10.14 8.35
N ALA A 104 0.93 -11.32 8.50
CA ALA A 104 0.43 -12.08 7.35
C ALA A 104 -0.63 -11.30 6.57
N LEU A 105 -1.60 -10.69 7.27
CA LEU A 105 -2.63 -9.86 6.65
C LEU A 105 -2.04 -8.59 6.03
N ASN A 106 -1.08 -7.94 6.70
CA ASN A 106 -0.43 -6.75 6.19
C ASN A 106 0.23 -7.01 4.81
N LYS A 107 0.86 -8.18 4.63
CA LYS A 107 1.41 -8.58 3.32
C LYS A 107 0.32 -8.81 2.26
N GLU A 108 -0.82 -9.42 2.63
CA GLU A 108 -1.95 -9.60 1.72
C GLU A 108 -2.56 -8.25 1.30
N LEU A 109 -2.72 -7.32 2.24
CA LEU A 109 -3.22 -5.96 1.97
C LEU A 109 -2.29 -5.20 1.02
N ALA A 110 -0.98 -5.30 1.23
CA ALA A 110 0.01 -4.70 0.35
C ALA A 110 -0.05 -5.27 -1.06
N ILE A 111 -0.05 -6.60 -1.20
CA ILE A 111 -0.17 -7.29 -2.49
C ILE A 111 -1.46 -6.83 -3.21
N LYS A 112 -2.58 -6.81 -2.49
CA LYS A 112 -3.86 -6.39 -3.04
C LYS A 112 -3.83 -4.93 -3.50
N GLY A 113 -3.31 -4.02 -2.69
CA GLY A 113 -3.21 -2.60 -3.03
C GLY A 113 -2.37 -2.36 -4.30
N TYR A 114 -1.21 -3.00 -4.41
CA TYR A 114 -0.38 -2.95 -5.61
C TYR A 114 -1.10 -3.50 -6.85
N GLN A 115 -1.76 -4.67 -6.74
CA GLN A 115 -2.51 -5.26 -7.85
C GLN A 115 -3.63 -4.33 -8.34
N LEU A 116 -4.32 -3.66 -7.42
CA LEU A 116 -5.35 -2.68 -7.76
C LEU A 116 -4.77 -1.45 -8.43
N ALA A 117 -3.63 -0.94 -7.98
CA ALA A 117 -2.94 0.18 -8.62
C ALA A 117 -2.52 -0.15 -10.07
N LEU A 118 -2.08 -1.37 -10.35
CA LEU A 118 -1.74 -1.83 -11.71
C LEU A 118 -2.93 -1.83 -12.68
N THR A 119 -4.16 -1.82 -12.20
CA THR A 119 -5.35 -1.71 -13.09
C THR A 119 -5.43 -0.33 -13.76
N VAL A 120 -4.77 0.67 -13.19
CA VAL A 120 -4.72 2.05 -13.68
C VAL A 120 -3.34 2.41 -14.22
N LEU A 121 -2.28 2.11 -13.44
CA LEU A 121 -0.90 2.49 -13.76
C LEU A 121 -0.24 1.39 -14.60
N THR A 122 -0.39 1.51 -15.89
CA THR A 122 0.15 0.53 -16.86
C THR A 122 1.56 0.90 -17.31
N VAL A 123 2.39 -0.06 -17.64
CA VAL A 123 3.77 0.14 -18.14
C VAL A 123 3.83 1.09 -19.33
N LYS A 124 2.84 1.07 -20.22
CA LYS A 124 2.80 1.95 -21.41
C LYS A 124 2.64 3.43 -21.07
N LYS A 125 1.90 3.75 -20.00
CA LYS A 125 1.56 5.14 -19.64
C LYS A 125 2.37 5.68 -18.47
N PHE A 126 2.71 4.81 -17.55
CA PHE A 126 3.35 5.12 -16.28
C PHE A 126 4.47 4.11 -15.99
N PRO A 127 5.50 4.03 -16.87
CA PRO A 127 6.53 2.99 -16.76
C PRO A 127 7.25 2.99 -15.41
N GLN A 128 7.55 4.17 -14.86
CA GLN A 128 8.28 4.30 -13.60
C GLN A 128 7.41 3.86 -12.41
N ASP A 129 6.15 4.32 -12.33
CA ASP A 129 5.23 3.91 -11.27
C ASP A 129 4.94 2.40 -11.36
N TRP A 130 4.77 1.90 -12.59
CA TRP A 130 4.58 0.48 -12.83
C TRP A 130 5.76 -0.36 -12.33
N ALA A 131 7.00 0.07 -12.62
CA ALA A 131 8.20 -0.62 -12.14
C ALA A 131 8.32 -0.57 -10.62
N ARG A 132 7.99 0.59 -10.00
CA ARG A 132 7.92 0.71 -8.54
C ARG A 132 6.94 -0.29 -7.94
N ILE A 133 5.74 -0.42 -8.52
CA ILE A 133 4.74 -1.40 -8.08
C ILE A 133 5.27 -2.82 -8.23
N GLN A 134 5.91 -3.16 -9.35
CA GLN A 134 6.48 -4.48 -9.57
C GLN A 134 7.56 -4.80 -8.53
N ASN A 135 8.46 -3.86 -8.24
CA ASN A 135 9.48 -4.06 -7.19
C ASN A 135 8.81 -4.22 -5.79
N GLY A 136 7.80 -3.41 -5.46
CA GLY A 136 7.04 -3.51 -4.21
C GLY A 136 6.31 -4.86 -4.07
N LEU A 137 5.66 -5.33 -5.13
CA LEU A 137 5.05 -6.67 -5.20
C LEU A 137 6.10 -7.77 -4.98
N GLY A 138 7.28 -7.64 -5.60
CA GLY A 138 8.37 -8.58 -5.40
C GLY A 138 8.76 -8.70 -3.93
N ILE A 139 8.90 -7.56 -3.23
CA ILE A 139 9.19 -7.52 -1.79
C ILE A 139 8.05 -8.15 -0.98
N ALA A 140 6.79 -7.83 -1.31
CA ALA A 140 5.64 -8.36 -0.61
C ALA A 140 5.51 -9.88 -0.77
N TYR A 141 5.69 -10.42 -1.99
CA TYR A 141 5.68 -11.86 -2.24
C TYR A 141 6.87 -12.57 -1.59
N GLN A 142 8.08 -11.99 -1.66
CA GLN A 142 9.27 -12.57 -1.01
C GLN A 142 9.08 -12.73 0.50
N ASN A 143 8.32 -11.83 1.14
CA ASN A 143 8.05 -11.85 2.57
C ASN A 143 6.65 -12.36 2.93
N ARG A 144 5.92 -12.91 1.97
CA ARG A 144 4.57 -13.43 2.16
C ARG A 144 4.61 -14.66 3.07
N ILE A 145 3.71 -14.68 4.06
CA ILE A 145 3.58 -15.77 5.03
C ILE A 145 2.57 -16.82 4.55
N ARG A 146 1.53 -16.39 3.81
CA ARG A 146 0.47 -17.27 3.29
C ARG A 146 0.91 -17.93 1.98
N GLY A 147 0.36 -19.12 1.72
CA GLY A 147 0.67 -19.90 0.50
C GLY A 147 2.01 -20.63 0.57
N GLU A 148 2.34 -21.31 -0.51
CA GLU A 148 3.57 -22.08 -0.62
C GLU A 148 4.78 -21.15 -0.81
N ARG A 149 5.85 -21.41 -0.06
CA ARG A 149 7.06 -20.57 -0.10
C ARG A 149 7.70 -20.51 -1.48
N ALA A 150 7.76 -21.65 -2.16
CA ALA A 150 8.33 -21.74 -3.51
C ALA A 150 7.54 -20.86 -4.51
N ASP A 151 6.20 -20.94 -4.49
CA ASP A 151 5.33 -20.15 -5.37
C ASP A 151 5.44 -18.65 -5.08
N ASN A 152 5.57 -18.29 -3.81
CA ASN A 152 5.77 -16.91 -3.39
C ASN A 152 7.11 -16.36 -3.92
N LEU A 153 8.19 -17.16 -3.84
CA LEU A 153 9.50 -16.77 -4.36
C LEU A 153 9.50 -16.68 -5.89
N GLU A 154 8.81 -17.59 -6.60
CA GLU A 154 8.65 -17.49 -8.04
C GLU A 154 7.92 -16.20 -8.45
N SER A 155 6.84 -15.86 -7.74
CA SER A 155 6.10 -14.61 -7.94
C SER A 155 6.97 -13.39 -7.68
N ALA A 156 7.80 -13.40 -6.63
CA ALA A 156 8.73 -12.33 -6.32
C ALA A 156 9.77 -12.14 -7.42
N ILE A 157 10.39 -13.24 -7.88
CA ILE A 157 11.39 -13.24 -8.96
C ILE A 157 10.77 -12.65 -10.24
N ALA A 158 9.57 -13.11 -10.61
CA ALA A 158 8.88 -12.59 -11.79
C ALA A 158 8.63 -11.08 -11.69
N CYS A 159 8.16 -10.59 -10.53
CA CYS A 159 7.94 -9.17 -10.29
C CYS A 159 9.23 -8.35 -10.41
N TYR A 160 10.34 -8.79 -9.82
CA TYR A 160 11.62 -8.09 -9.95
C TYR A 160 12.12 -8.06 -11.40
N GLN A 161 11.98 -9.16 -12.14
CA GLN A 161 12.33 -9.21 -13.56
C GLN A 161 11.48 -8.23 -14.39
N GLU A 162 10.19 -8.09 -14.07
CA GLU A 162 9.34 -7.10 -14.72
C GLU A 162 9.81 -5.68 -14.39
N ALA A 163 10.10 -5.35 -13.14
CA ALA A 163 10.61 -4.03 -12.76
C ALA A 163 11.90 -3.67 -13.50
N LEU A 164 12.82 -4.62 -13.69
CA LEU A 164 14.09 -4.43 -14.39
C LEU A 164 13.97 -4.19 -15.89
N LYS A 165 12.80 -4.41 -16.49
CA LYS A 165 12.53 -3.99 -17.88
C LYS A 165 12.47 -2.47 -18.04
N VAL A 166 12.18 -1.77 -16.94
CA VAL A 166 12.08 -0.31 -16.88
C VAL A 166 13.27 0.27 -16.11
N TYR A 167 13.60 -0.29 -14.95
CA TYR A 167 14.77 0.10 -14.18
C TYR A 167 16.04 -0.44 -14.85
N THR A 168 16.67 0.39 -15.68
CA THR A 168 17.97 0.08 -16.27
C THR A 168 19.06 0.84 -15.52
N PHE A 169 20.30 0.35 -15.60
CA PHE A 169 21.43 1.01 -14.94
C PHE A 169 21.63 2.44 -15.44
N GLU A 170 21.36 2.69 -16.73
CA GLU A 170 21.54 4.00 -17.37
C GLU A 170 20.47 5.01 -16.95
N ALA A 171 19.21 4.57 -16.78
CA ALA A 171 18.08 5.46 -16.53
C ALA A 171 17.75 5.61 -15.03
N PHE A 172 17.93 4.54 -14.27
CA PHE A 172 17.53 4.46 -12.84
C PHE A 172 18.56 3.62 -12.07
N PRO A 173 19.82 4.06 -11.92
CA PRO A 173 20.90 3.24 -11.36
C PRO A 173 20.62 2.73 -9.94
N GLU A 174 20.08 3.57 -9.05
CA GLU A 174 19.79 3.18 -7.66
C GLU A 174 18.64 2.17 -7.59
N ASP A 175 17.56 2.37 -8.36
CA ASP A 175 16.42 1.45 -8.42
C ASP A 175 16.83 0.12 -9.07
N TRP A 176 17.68 0.18 -10.10
CA TRP A 176 18.23 -0.99 -10.74
C TRP A 176 19.08 -1.82 -9.77
N GLU A 177 20.05 -1.21 -9.07
CA GLU A 177 20.90 -1.91 -8.09
C GLU A 177 20.08 -2.55 -6.98
N ARG A 178 19.13 -1.79 -6.40
CA ARG A 178 18.24 -2.29 -5.37
C ARG A 178 17.41 -3.48 -5.85
N THR A 179 16.83 -3.37 -7.05
CA THR A 179 16.00 -4.44 -7.62
C THR A 179 16.83 -5.67 -7.99
N GLN A 180 18.03 -5.50 -8.50
CA GLN A 180 18.98 -6.60 -8.76
C GLN A 180 19.36 -7.34 -7.47
N MET A 181 19.60 -6.61 -6.38
CA MET A 181 19.91 -7.22 -5.08
C MET A 181 18.73 -8.02 -4.55
N ASN A 182 17.51 -7.47 -4.66
CA ASN A 182 16.28 -8.17 -4.26
C ASN A 182 16.08 -9.46 -5.08
N LEU A 183 16.23 -9.38 -6.40
CA LEU A 183 16.15 -10.52 -7.31
C LEU A 183 17.16 -11.61 -6.94
N LYS A 184 18.42 -11.23 -6.71
CA LYS A 184 19.46 -12.16 -6.29
C LYS A 184 19.11 -12.85 -4.99
N THR A 185 18.62 -12.10 -4.00
CA THR A 185 18.19 -12.63 -2.70
C THR A 185 17.04 -13.64 -2.86
N ALA A 186 16.02 -13.31 -3.66
CA ALA A 186 14.89 -14.22 -3.91
C ALA A 186 15.36 -15.52 -4.60
N CYS A 187 16.26 -15.44 -5.58
CA CYS A 187 16.83 -16.60 -6.25
C CYS A 187 17.64 -17.50 -5.32
N THR A 188 18.33 -16.94 -4.32
CA THR A 188 19.11 -17.75 -3.36
C THR A 188 18.25 -18.40 -2.28
N GLN A 189 17.02 -17.92 -2.07
CA GLN A 189 16.06 -18.47 -1.11
C GLN A 189 15.14 -19.55 -1.73
N LYS A 190 15.11 -19.64 -3.06
CA LYS A 190 14.37 -20.66 -3.81
C LYS A 190 15.11 -21.99 -3.81
#